data_5c044e5bc9ccb00a0b55bc7bd693b685
#
_entry.id   5c044e5bc9ccb00a0b55bc7bd693b685
#
_cell.length_a   1.000
_cell.length_b   1.000
_cell.length_c   1.000
_cell.angle_alpha   90.00
_cell.angle_beta   90.00
_cell.angle_gamma   90.00
#
_symmetry.space_group_name_H-M   'P 1'
#
loop_
_entity.id
_entity.type
_entity.pdbx_description
1 polymer ?
#
loop_
_entity_poly.entity_id
_entity_poly.type
_entity_poly.pdbx_seq_one_letter_code
_entity_poly.pdbx_strand_id
1 'polypeptide(L)'
;MKNIAILGSTGSIGTQTLQVIDANPERFNVEVLTANNQVELLAQQARKFKPNMVVIGNEAKYSELTELLKDEDIKVYAGSEAIAQVVQTSTIDVVVTAMVGYSGLLPTINAIKAGKTIALANKETLVVAGDLINRLVEEYKVAILPVDSEHSAIFQCLVGEHNNPVEKILLTASGGPFRGRDYEYLKSVTAAQALKHPNWSMGAKVTIDSASMMNKGFEAIEAKWLFGVKPSQIEVLVHPQSVVHSMVQFQDGNIKAQLGVPDMRLPIQYALTYPERVHSEILRLDFGIYPDLTFEKPDVTTFRNLGLAYEAMNRGGNAPCVLNAANEIMVAAFLKDEISFTAMSDVIERTMEKVSYIVQPTLEDYIASDQEGRRIAKEEFLNLKSQI
;
A
#
# COMPACT_ATOMS: atom_id res chain seq x y z
N MET A 1 -14.80 -15.27 -17.15
CA MET A 1 -14.96 -13.93 -16.51
C MET A 1 -14.54 -14.09 -15.06
N LYS A 2 -13.67 -13.20 -14.50
CA LYS A 2 -13.26 -13.26 -13.09
C LYS A 2 -14.19 -12.36 -12.27
N ASN A 3 -14.62 -12.86 -11.11
CA ASN A 3 -15.43 -12.10 -10.15
C ASN A 3 -14.51 -11.38 -9.15
N ILE A 4 -14.61 -10.07 -9.09
CA ILE A 4 -13.69 -9.19 -8.36
C ILE A 4 -14.39 -8.60 -7.14
N ALA A 5 -13.78 -8.74 -5.97
CA ALA A 5 -14.11 -7.96 -4.80
C ALA A 5 -13.12 -6.79 -4.67
N ILE A 6 -13.62 -5.57 -4.44
CA ILE A 6 -12.78 -4.38 -4.28
C ILE A 6 -12.96 -3.82 -2.89
N LEU A 7 -11.95 -3.97 -2.04
CA LEU A 7 -11.92 -3.41 -0.70
C LEU A 7 -11.40 -1.97 -0.76
N GLY A 8 -12.27 -0.99 -0.50
CA GLY A 8 -11.95 0.42 -0.63
C GLY A 8 -12.17 0.97 -2.05
N SER A 9 -13.30 0.63 -2.67
CA SER A 9 -13.65 0.99 -4.06
C SER A 9 -13.73 2.50 -4.32
N THR A 10 -13.99 3.30 -3.30
CA THR A 10 -14.10 4.76 -3.39
C THR A 10 -12.76 5.49 -3.24
N GLY A 11 -11.69 4.77 -2.92
CA GLY A 11 -10.33 5.30 -2.84
C GLY A 11 -9.66 5.43 -4.21
N SER A 12 -8.44 6.00 -4.24
CA SER A 12 -7.69 6.23 -5.50
C SER A 12 -7.46 4.92 -6.29
N ILE A 13 -7.02 3.85 -5.62
CA ILE A 13 -6.80 2.55 -6.28
C ILE A 13 -8.12 1.89 -6.66
N GLY A 14 -9.12 1.94 -5.77
CA GLY A 14 -10.43 1.34 -6.02
C GLY A 14 -11.16 1.94 -7.23
N THR A 15 -11.15 3.26 -7.37
CA THR A 15 -11.74 3.95 -8.53
C THR A 15 -11.01 3.62 -9.82
N GLN A 16 -9.68 3.54 -9.81
CA GLN A 16 -8.88 3.14 -10.96
C GLN A 16 -9.06 1.65 -11.30
N THR A 17 -9.27 0.78 -10.29
CA THR A 17 -9.63 -0.62 -10.52
C THR A 17 -10.96 -0.72 -11.27
N LEU A 18 -11.95 0.06 -10.87
CA LEU A 18 -13.24 0.10 -11.57
C LEU A 18 -13.11 0.63 -13.01
N GLN A 19 -12.20 1.58 -13.28
CA GLN A 19 -11.90 2.03 -14.65
C GLN A 19 -11.29 0.90 -15.50
N VAL A 20 -10.38 0.10 -14.92
CA VAL A 20 -9.81 -1.07 -15.62
C VAL A 20 -10.87 -2.12 -15.92
N ILE A 21 -11.78 -2.37 -14.99
CA ILE A 21 -12.89 -3.32 -15.16
C ILE A 21 -13.86 -2.81 -16.23
N ASP A 22 -14.21 -1.54 -16.19
CA ASP A 22 -15.11 -0.88 -17.17
C ASP A 22 -14.55 -0.95 -18.62
N ALA A 23 -13.23 -0.88 -18.75
CA ALA A 23 -12.54 -1.04 -20.03
C ALA A 23 -12.43 -2.49 -20.53
N ASN A 24 -12.73 -3.49 -19.67
CA ASN A 24 -12.61 -4.92 -19.99
C ASN A 24 -13.86 -5.71 -19.50
N PRO A 25 -15.08 -5.32 -19.92
CA PRO A 25 -16.33 -5.87 -19.36
C PRO A 25 -16.53 -7.36 -19.65
N GLU A 26 -15.89 -7.89 -20.71
CA GLU A 26 -15.95 -9.30 -21.04
C GLU A 26 -15.05 -10.20 -20.16
N ARG A 27 -14.14 -9.59 -19.39
CA ARG A 27 -13.15 -10.30 -18.55
C ARG A 27 -13.52 -10.32 -17.09
N PHE A 28 -14.17 -9.26 -16.61
CA PHE A 28 -14.37 -9.01 -15.19
C PHE A 28 -15.82 -8.74 -14.84
N ASN A 29 -16.23 -9.24 -13.69
CA ASN A 29 -17.47 -8.90 -13.02
C ASN A 29 -17.16 -8.36 -11.62
N VAL A 30 -17.89 -7.34 -11.19
CA VAL A 30 -17.77 -6.80 -9.83
C VAL A 30 -18.72 -7.55 -8.92
N GLU A 31 -18.17 -8.29 -7.96
CA GLU A 31 -18.94 -9.10 -7.01
C GLU A 31 -19.21 -8.35 -5.70
N VAL A 32 -18.21 -7.62 -5.22
CA VAL A 32 -18.29 -6.89 -3.95
C VAL A 32 -17.61 -5.52 -4.09
N LEU A 33 -18.25 -4.49 -3.55
CA LEU A 33 -17.65 -3.18 -3.34
C LEU A 33 -17.69 -2.80 -1.86
N THR A 34 -16.60 -2.24 -1.35
CA THR A 34 -16.60 -1.70 0.01
C THR A 34 -16.09 -0.26 0.06
N ALA A 35 -16.60 0.54 1.00
CA ALA A 35 -16.11 1.86 1.32
C ALA A 35 -16.18 2.10 2.82
N ASN A 36 -15.47 3.11 3.34
CA ASN A 36 -15.57 3.44 4.77
C ASN A 36 -16.70 4.47 5.05
N ASN A 37 -16.64 5.67 4.42
CA ASN A 37 -17.56 6.77 4.71
C ASN A 37 -18.28 7.33 3.48
N GLN A 38 -17.80 7.05 2.26
CA GLN A 38 -18.30 7.68 1.03
C GLN A 38 -19.52 6.95 0.47
N VAL A 39 -20.67 7.19 1.08
CA VAL A 39 -21.93 6.50 0.78
C VAL A 39 -22.41 6.78 -0.64
N GLU A 40 -22.47 8.04 -1.04
CA GLU A 40 -22.98 8.47 -2.35
C GLU A 40 -22.15 7.89 -3.50
N LEU A 41 -20.80 7.94 -3.36
CA LEU A 41 -19.92 7.39 -4.38
C LEU A 41 -20.03 5.86 -4.44
N LEU A 42 -20.12 5.18 -3.29
CA LEU A 42 -20.34 3.74 -3.24
C LEU A 42 -21.66 3.36 -3.90
N ALA A 43 -22.75 4.09 -3.63
CA ALA A 43 -24.06 3.86 -4.26
C ALA A 43 -24.02 4.10 -5.78
N GLN A 44 -23.33 5.13 -6.26
CA GLN A 44 -23.11 5.37 -7.68
C GLN A 44 -22.35 4.22 -8.35
N GLN A 45 -21.26 3.76 -7.73
CA GLN A 45 -20.48 2.61 -8.21
C GLN A 45 -21.35 1.35 -8.23
N ALA A 46 -22.13 1.10 -7.18
CA ALA A 46 -23.02 -0.06 -7.07
C ALA A 46 -24.09 -0.07 -8.18
N ARG A 47 -24.74 1.07 -8.47
CA ARG A 47 -25.70 1.18 -9.58
C ARG A 47 -25.07 0.92 -10.94
N LYS A 48 -23.83 1.36 -11.15
CA LYS A 48 -23.12 1.18 -12.43
C LYS A 48 -22.67 -0.25 -12.63
N PHE A 49 -22.02 -0.84 -11.62
CA PHE A 49 -21.34 -2.13 -11.74
C PHE A 49 -22.18 -3.32 -11.27
N LYS A 50 -23.33 -3.07 -10.62
CA LYS A 50 -24.30 -4.10 -10.17
C LYS A 50 -23.66 -5.25 -9.37
N PRO A 51 -22.87 -4.96 -8.30
CA PRO A 51 -22.30 -6.01 -7.48
C PRO A 51 -23.40 -6.78 -6.74
N ASN A 52 -23.14 -8.02 -6.35
CA ASN A 52 -24.06 -8.77 -5.47
C ASN A 52 -24.11 -8.17 -4.06
N MET A 53 -23.04 -7.56 -3.60
CA MET A 53 -22.93 -7.05 -2.24
C MET A 53 -22.15 -5.74 -2.18
N VAL A 54 -22.57 -4.87 -1.25
CA VAL A 54 -21.81 -3.68 -0.85
C VAL A 54 -21.66 -3.65 0.67
N VAL A 55 -20.51 -3.14 1.14
CA VAL A 55 -20.26 -2.99 2.58
C VAL A 55 -19.77 -1.58 2.88
N ILE A 56 -20.43 -0.89 3.82
CA ILE A 56 -19.97 0.38 4.37
C ILE A 56 -19.29 0.16 5.72
N GLY A 57 -18.02 0.58 5.87
CA GLY A 57 -17.26 0.37 7.10
C GLY A 57 -17.83 1.13 8.29
N ASN A 58 -18.29 2.36 8.08
CA ASN A 58 -18.96 3.17 9.10
C ASN A 58 -20.42 2.72 9.27
N GLU A 59 -20.70 2.00 10.36
CA GLU A 59 -22.05 1.47 10.67
C GLU A 59 -23.12 2.56 10.76
N ALA A 60 -22.77 3.78 11.18
CA ALA A 60 -23.71 4.90 11.23
C ALA A 60 -24.24 5.30 9.85
N LYS A 61 -23.59 4.86 8.78
CA LYS A 61 -23.95 5.10 7.38
C LYS A 61 -24.78 3.98 6.72
N TYR A 62 -25.08 2.91 7.47
CA TYR A 62 -25.81 1.75 6.97
C TYR A 62 -27.19 2.13 6.40
N SER A 63 -28.00 2.85 7.20
CA SER A 63 -29.35 3.22 6.80
C SER A 63 -29.38 4.13 5.59
N GLU A 64 -28.42 5.07 5.47
CA GLU A 64 -28.27 5.97 4.33
C GLU A 64 -27.96 5.17 3.04
N LEU A 65 -27.01 4.25 3.09
CA LEU A 65 -26.66 3.41 1.94
C LEU A 65 -27.81 2.48 1.52
N THR A 66 -28.50 1.88 2.51
CA THR A 66 -29.65 1.01 2.25
C THR A 66 -30.79 1.74 1.54
N GLU A 67 -31.10 2.98 1.98
CA GLU A 67 -32.13 3.79 1.33
C GLU A 67 -31.74 4.19 -0.10
N LEU A 68 -30.47 4.50 -0.35
CA LEU A 68 -29.96 4.82 -1.68
C LEU A 68 -30.02 3.64 -2.66
N LEU A 69 -29.96 2.41 -2.15
CA LEU A 69 -29.94 1.18 -2.96
C LEU A 69 -31.21 0.34 -2.86
N LYS A 70 -32.28 0.86 -2.26
CA LYS A 70 -33.53 0.12 -2.01
C LYS A 70 -34.21 -0.48 -3.25
N ASP A 71 -34.01 0.15 -4.41
CA ASP A 71 -34.59 -0.28 -5.69
C ASP A 71 -33.62 -1.19 -6.50
N GLU A 72 -32.45 -1.51 -5.94
CA GLU A 72 -31.42 -2.34 -6.53
C GLU A 72 -31.42 -3.75 -5.90
N ASP A 73 -31.16 -4.78 -6.72
CA ASP A 73 -30.96 -6.16 -6.22
C ASP A 73 -29.54 -6.34 -5.68
N ILE A 74 -29.19 -5.57 -4.63
CA ILE A 74 -27.86 -5.52 -4.03
C ILE A 74 -27.99 -5.67 -2.52
N LYS A 75 -27.24 -6.62 -1.93
CA LYS A 75 -27.21 -6.82 -0.49
C LYS A 75 -26.29 -5.75 0.14
N VAL A 76 -26.80 -5.08 1.18
CA VAL A 76 -26.07 -4.04 1.91
C VAL A 76 -25.68 -4.54 3.29
N TYR A 77 -24.40 -4.38 3.64
CA TYR A 77 -23.85 -4.71 4.95
C TYR A 77 -23.07 -3.52 5.51
N ALA A 78 -22.77 -3.54 6.83
CA ALA A 78 -21.99 -2.51 7.48
C ALA A 78 -21.01 -3.09 8.52
N GLY A 79 -19.98 -2.32 8.81
CA GLY A 79 -18.98 -2.61 9.84
C GLY A 79 -17.70 -3.25 9.31
N SER A 80 -16.65 -3.14 10.09
CA SER A 80 -15.32 -3.70 9.76
C SER A 80 -15.33 -5.22 9.73
N GLU A 81 -16.13 -5.85 10.58
CA GLU A 81 -16.29 -7.31 10.59
C GLU A 81 -16.96 -7.81 9.29
N ALA A 82 -17.99 -7.10 8.80
CA ALA A 82 -18.62 -7.42 7.54
C ALA A 82 -17.64 -7.31 6.35
N ILE A 83 -16.74 -6.32 6.35
CA ILE A 83 -15.67 -6.21 5.34
C ILE A 83 -14.73 -7.43 5.42
N ALA A 84 -14.37 -7.85 6.64
CA ALA A 84 -13.49 -9.00 6.83
C ALA A 84 -14.15 -10.35 6.49
N GLN A 85 -15.47 -10.44 6.55
CA GLN A 85 -16.22 -11.66 6.24
C GLN A 85 -16.60 -11.78 4.76
N VAL A 86 -16.97 -10.68 4.11
CA VAL A 86 -17.51 -10.69 2.75
C VAL A 86 -16.53 -11.27 1.71
N VAL A 87 -15.22 -11.15 1.95
CA VAL A 87 -14.18 -11.69 1.08
C VAL A 87 -14.13 -13.21 1.01
N GLN A 88 -14.83 -13.90 1.93
CA GLN A 88 -14.91 -15.37 1.99
C GLN A 88 -16.00 -15.92 1.06
N THR A 89 -16.81 -15.07 0.43
CA THR A 89 -17.87 -15.48 -0.48
C THR A 89 -17.32 -16.35 -1.60
N SER A 90 -17.95 -17.49 -1.83
CA SER A 90 -17.44 -18.53 -2.74
C SER A 90 -17.33 -18.07 -4.20
N THR A 91 -18.19 -17.14 -4.61
CA THR A 91 -18.24 -16.60 -5.98
C THR A 91 -17.06 -15.67 -6.32
N ILE A 92 -16.30 -15.17 -5.34
CA ILE A 92 -15.16 -14.28 -5.55
C ILE A 92 -13.95 -15.09 -6.05
N ASP A 93 -13.31 -14.62 -7.12
CA ASP A 93 -12.05 -15.17 -7.63
C ASP A 93 -10.84 -14.36 -7.17
N VAL A 94 -10.96 -13.02 -7.21
CA VAL A 94 -9.86 -12.09 -6.88
C VAL A 94 -10.35 -11.02 -5.91
N VAL A 95 -9.54 -10.77 -4.87
CA VAL A 95 -9.75 -9.66 -3.93
C VAL A 95 -8.70 -8.58 -4.17
N VAL A 96 -9.15 -7.40 -4.57
CA VAL A 96 -8.30 -6.19 -4.65
C VAL A 96 -8.31 -5.51 -3.29
N THR A 97 -7.17 -5.50 -2.62
CA THR A 97 -7.03 -4.88 -1.28
C THR A 97 -6.58 -3.44 -1.42
N ALA A 98 -7.51 -2.51 -1.66
CA ALA A 98 -7.26 -1.08 -1.85
C ALA A 98 -7.59 -0.24 -0.61
N MET A 99 -7.60 -0.87 0.57
CA MET A 99 -7.73 -0.20 1.86
C MET A 99 -6.42 0.47 2.27
N VAL A 100 -6.48 1.42 3.19
CA VAL A 100 -5.30 2.15 3.67
C VAL A 100 -4.94 1.70 5.08
N GLY A 101 -3.64 1.51 5.33
CA GLY A 101 -3.11 1.23 6.66
C GLY A 101 -3.44 -0.17 7.18
N TYR A 102 -3.40 -0.30 8.50
CA TYR A 102 -3.62 -1.55 9.23
C TYR A 102 -4.94 -2.27 8.90
N SER A 103 -5.98 -1.51 8.52
CA SER A 103 -7.35 -2.04 8.32
C SER A 103 -7.46 -3.13 7.25
N GLY A 104 -6.50 -3.23 6.34
CA GLY A 104 -6.44 -4.26 5.30
C GLY A 104 -5.98 -5.64 5.78
N LEU A 105 -5.38 -5.75 6.97
CA LEU A 105 -4.75 -7.01 7.43
C LEU A 105 -5.76 -8.15 7.57
N LEU A 106 -6.79 -7.99 8.40
CA LEU A 106 -7.75 -9.05 8.68
C LEU A 106 -8.55 -9.48 7.44
N PRO A 107 -9.08 -8.57 6.61
CA PRO A 107 -9.72 -8.95 5.34
C PRO A 107 -8.79 -9.73 4.41
N THR A 108 -7.51 -9.36 4.33
CA THR A 108 -6.53 -10.08 3.50
C THR A 108 -6.28 -11.49 4.04
N ILE A 109 -6.11 -11.66 5.35
CA ILE A 109 -5.97 -12.98 5.99
C ILE A 109 -7.20 -13.87 5.69
N ASN A 110 -8.40 -13.32 5.82
CA ASN A 110 -9.63 -14.07 5.56
C ASN A 110 -9.78 -14.45 4.08
N ALA A 111 -9.39 -13.57 3.17
CA ALA A 111 -9.39 -13.86 1.74
C ALA A 111 -8.40 -14.99 1.39
N ILE A 112 -7.18 -14.96 1.96
CA ILE A 112 -6.18 -16.02 1.81
C ILE A 112 -6.72 -17.36 2.32
N LYS A 113 -7.28 -17.39 3.54
CA LYS A 113 -7.87 -18.61 4.12
C LYS A 113 -9.05 -19.15 3.31
N ALA A 114 -9.76 -18.28 2.59
CA ALA A 114 -10.84 -18.66 1.67
C ALA A 114 -10.33 -19.05 0.26
N GLY A 115 -9.02 -19.15 0.05
CA GLY A 115 -8.42 -19.56 -1.23
C GLY A 115 -8.51 -18.52 -2.35
N LYS A 116 -8.66 -17.23 -2.02
CA LYS A 116 -8.81 -16.18 -3.02
C LYS A 116 -7.46 -15.66 -3.51
N THR A 117 -7.35 -15.37 -4.80
CA THR A 117 -6.19 -14.61 -5.33
C THR A 117 -6.25 -13.18 -4.81
N ILE A 118 -5.11 -12.65 -4.35
CA ILE A 118 -5.01 -11.30 -3.81
C ILE A 118 -4.31 -10.39 -4.82
N ALA A 119 -4.98 -9.32 -5.26
CA ALA A 119 -4.35 -8.19 -5.94
C ALA A 119 -4.02 -7.15 -4.85
N LEU A 120 -2.77 -7.16 -4.38
CA LEU A 120 -2.35 -6.43 -3.18
C LEU A 120 -1.95 -5.00 -3.50
N ALA A 121 -2.76 -4.03 -3.09
CA ALA A 121 -2.41 -2.61 -3.09
C ALA A 121 -2.16 -2.04 -1.68
N ASN A 122 -2.65 -2.72 -0.64
CA ASN A 122 -2.42 -2.35 0.76
C ASN A 122 -1.08 -2.93 1.24
N LYS A 123 0.00 -2.19 1.04
CA LYS A 123 1.35 -2.60 1.46
C LYS A 123 1.48 -2.81 2.96
N GLU A 124 0.71 -2.07 3.75
CA GLU A 124 0.76 -2.15 5.21
C GLU A 124 0.43 -3.56 5.71
N THR A 125 -0.34 -4.35 4.98
CA THR A 125 -0.58 -5.76 5.29
C THR A 125 0.73 -6.56 5.40
N LEU A 126 1.66 -6.39 4.44
CA LEU A 126 2.97 -7.05 4.47
C LEU A 126 3.95 -6.36 5.42
N VAL A 127 3.86 -5.06 5.60
CA VAL A 127 4.65 -4.33 6.59
C VAL A 127 4.34 -4.84 8.00
N VAL A 128 3.05 -4.93 8.34
CA VAL A 128 2.59 -5.32 9.68
C VAL A 128 2.89 -6.78 9.99
N ALA A 129 2.54 -7.69 9.09
CA ALA A 129 2.51 -9.13 9.38
C ALA A 129 3.00 -9.99 8.20
N GLY A 130 4.04 -9.54 7.48
CA GLY A 130 4.47 -10.19 6.25
C GLY A 130 4.92 -11.64 6.40
N ASP A 131 5.53 -12.03 7.53
CA ASP A 131 5.87 -13.42 7.82
C ASP A 131 4.63 -14.30 8.01
N LEU A 132 3.61 -13.79 8.71
CA LEU A 132 2.33 -14.47 8.88
C LEU A 132 1.61 -14.62 7.54
N ILE A 133 1.55 -13.54 6.75
CA ILE A 133 0.92 -13.55 5.42
C ILE A 133 1.60 -14.58 4.51
N ASN A 134 2.94 -14.61 4.45
CA ASN A 134 3.65 -15.57 3.61
C ASN A 134 3.42 -17.01 4.04
N ARG A 135 3.39 -17.30 5.35
CA ARG A 135 3.04 -18.64 5.85
C ARG A 135 1.63 -19.05 5.41
N LEU A 136 0.65 -18.14 5.52
CA LEU A 136 -0.73 -18.42 5.08
C LEU A 136 -0.82 -18.61 3.56
N VAL A 137 -0.12 -17.79 2.77
CA VAL A 137 -0.06 -17.92 1.32
C VAL A 137 0.48 -19.29 0.90
N GLU A 138 1.54 -19.75 1.56
CA GLU A 138 2.14 -21.06 1.32
C GLU A 138 1.19 -22.21 1.75
N GLU A 139 0.56 -22.09 2.93
CA GLU A 139 -0.38 -23.05 3.47
C GLU A 139 -1.62 -23.22 2.58
N TYR A 140 -2.24 -22.10 2.20
CA TYR A 140 -3.49 -22.10 1.40
C TYR A 140 -3.23 -22.10 -0.11
N LYS A 141 -1.96 -22.03 -0.56
CA LYS A 141 -1.53 -22.07 -1.97
C LYS A 141 -2.24 -21.03 -2.84
N VAL A 142 -2.38 -19.83 -2.32
CA VAL A 142 -2.97 -18.70 -3.05
C VAL A 142 -1.88 -17.82 -3.68
N ALA A 143 -2.24 -17.04 -4.70
CA ALA A 143 -1.34 -16.08 -5.32
C ALA A 143 -1.55 -14.68 -4.73
N ILE A 144 -0.45 -13.98 -4.44
CA ILE A 144 -0.45 -12.53 -4.23
C ILE A 144 0.17 -11.86 -5.46
N LEU A 145 -0.59 -10.99 -6.09
CA LEU A 145 -0.19 -10.22 -7.27
C LEU A 145 -0.03 -8.75 -6.85
N PRO A 146 1.17 -8.16 -6.97
CA PRO A 146 1.41 -6.80 -6.52
C PRO A 146 0.71 -5.77 -7.42
N VAL A 147 0.06 -4.81 -6.79
CA VAL A 147 -0.57 -3.65 -7.44
C VAL A 147 0.26 -2.39 -7.27
N ASP A 148 1.03 -2.29 -6.18
CA ASP A 148 1.98 -1.17 -6.02
C ASP A 148 2.94 -1.11 -7.21
N SER A 149 3.17 0.09 -7.76
CA SER A 149 3.83 0.25 -9.07
C SER A 149 5.24 -0.32 -9.10
N GLU A 150 6.01 -0.12 -8.05
CA GLU A 150 7.37 -0.62 -7.92
C GLU A 150 7.41 -2.15 -7.80
N HIS A 151 6.50 -2.72 -7.01
CA HIS A 151 6.42 -4.17 -6.81
C HIS A 151 5.87 -4.87 -8.04
N SER A 152 4.91 -4.27 -8.74
CA SER A 152 4.47 -4.74 -10.06
C SER A 152 5.62 -4.72 -11.07
N ALA A 153 6.46 -3.70 -11.05
CA ALA A 153 7.64 -3.61 -11.92
C ALA A 153 8.65 -4.73 -11.64
N ILE A 154 8.98 -4.95 -10.35
CA ILE A 154 9.88 -6.03 -9.92
C ILE A 154 9.29 -7.38 -10.33
N PHE A 155 8.01 -7.63 -10.06
CA PHE A 155 7.31 -8.83 -10.46
C PHE A 155 7.42 -9.08 -11.98
N GLN A 156 7.18 -8.05 -12.80
CA GLN A 156 7.29 -8.13 -14.25
C GLN A 156 8.72 -8.43 -14.72
N CYS A 157 9.73 -7.90 -14.03
CA CYS A 157 11.14 -8.21 -14.32
C CYS A 157 11.50 -9.67 -13.99
N LEU A 158 10.82 -10.27 -13.00
CA LEU A 158 11.05 -11.65 -12.56
C LEU A 158 10.27 -12.71 -13.35
N VAL A 159 9.29 -12.31 -14.16
CA VAL A 159 8.56 -13.27 -15.02
C VAL A 159 9.51 -13.97 -15.97
N GLY A 160 9.51 -15.31 -15.91
CA GLY A 160 10.40 -16.15 -16.71
C GLY A 160 11.79 -16.40 -16.09
N GLU A 161 12.12 -15.78 -14.97
CA GLU A 161 13.44 -15.86 -14.32
C GLU A 161 13.48 -16.85 -13.13
N HIS A 162 12.65 -17.88 -13.14
CA HIS A 162 12.43 -18.80 -12.00
C HIS A 162 13.69 -19.44 -11.41
N ASN A 163 14.74 -19.65 -12.22
CA ASN A 163 15.98 -20.28 -11.80
C ASN A 163 17.16 -19.30 -11.73
N ASN A 164 16.91 -18.01 -11.97
CA ASN A 164 17.97 -17.00 -12.01
C ASN A 164 18.03 -16.25 -10.69
N PRO A 165 19.14 -16.38 -9.94
CA PRO A 165 19.23 -15.76 -8.63
C PRO A 165 19.33 -14.25 -8.73
N VAL A 166 18.49 -13.58 -7.93
CA VAL A 166 18.49 -12.13 -7.78
C VAL A 166 19.69 -11.72 -6.91
N GLU A 167 20.51 -10.80 -7.42
CA GLU A 167 21.57 -10.17 -6.64
C GLU A 167 21.00 -9.01 -5.83
N LYS A 168 20.27 -8.09 -6.50
CA LYS A 168 19.63 -6.93 -5.86
C LYS A 168 18.31 -6.57 -6.50
N ILE A 169 17.42 -6.02 -5.69
CA ILE A 169 16.28 -5.22 -6.11
C ILE A 169 16.69 -3.75 -6.01
N LEU A 170 16.55 -3.02 -7.11
CA LEU A 170 16.77 -1.58 -7.19
C LEU A 170 15.41 -0.89 -7.18
N LEU A 171 14.99 -0.50 -5.97
CA LEU A 171 13.67 0.06 -5.70
C LEU A 171 13.70 1.57 -5.95
N THR A 172 12.99 2.05 -6.98
CA THR A 172 13.00 3.47 -7.33
C THR A 172 12.01 4.27 -6.48
N ALA A 173 12.32 5.54 -6.25
CA ALA A 173 11.50 6.50 -5.53
C ALA A 173 11.47 7.85 -6.27
N SER A 174 10.35 8.57 -6.25
CA SER A 174 10.31 9.94 -6.78
C SER A 174 11.19 10.92 -5.98
N GLY A 175 11.47 10.59 -4.71
CA GLY A 175 12.13 11.45 -3.74
C GLY A 175 11.17 12.39 -3.00
N GLY A 176 9.88 12.39 -3.37
CA GLY A 176 8.86 13.22 -2.74
C GLY A 176 8.99 14.72 -3.03
N PRO A 177 8.11 15.57 -2.45
CA PRO A 177 8.09 17.01 -2.70
C PRO A 177 9.28 17.76 -2.09
N PHE A 178 10.01 17.12 -1.17
CA PHE A 178 11.11 17.76 -0.45
C PHE A 178 12.50 17.26 -0.87
N ARG A 179 12.61 16.56 -2.01
CA ARG A 179 13.89 16.13 -2.56
C ARG A 179 14.88 17.29 -2.69
N GLY A 180 16.11 17.09 -2.20
CA GLY A 180 17.17 18.11 -2.22
C GLY A 180 17.02 19.22 -1.17
N ARG A 181 16.06 19.12 -0.25
CA ARG A 181 15.93 20.01 0.91
C ARG A 181 16.70 19.46 2.09
N ASP A 182 17.28 20.36 2.90
CA ASP A 182 17.98 20.01 4.12
C ASP A 182 17.05 19.92 5.34
N TYR A 183 17.59 19.44 6.44
CA TYR A 183 16.84 19.26 7.69
C TYR A 183 16.28 20.57 8.24
N GLU A 184 17.00 21.70 8.09
CA GLU A 184 16.55 23.01 8.59
C GLU A 184 15.29 23.48 7.84
N TYR A 185 15.26 23.28 6.52
CA TYR A 185 14.07 23.56 5.72
C TYR A 185 12.87 22.72 6.20
N LEU A 186 13.08 21.42 6.49
CA LEU A 186 12.01 20.49 6.88
C LEU A 186 11.36 20.84 8.23
N LYS A 187 12.05 21.57 9.12
CA LYS A 187 11.48 22.00 10.41
C LYS A 187 10.22 22.89 10.27
N SER A 188 10.13 23.63 9.17
CA SER A 188 9.08 24.63 8.95
C SER A 188 8.05 24.25 7.88
N VAL A 189 8.14 23.02 7.32
CA VAL A 189 7.19 22.60 6.27
C VAL A 189 5.83 22.29 6.86
N THR A 190 4.80 22.62 6.09
CA THR A 190 3.39 22.39 6.46
C THR A 190 2.79 21.17 5.77
N ALA A 191 1.67 20.66 6.28
CA ALA A 191 0.91 19.61 5.63
C ALA A 191 0.52 19.98 4.19
N ALA A 192 0.12 21.23 3.96
CA ALA A 192 -0.26 21.71 2.63
C ALA A 192 0.90 21.67 1.61
N GLN A 193 2.16 21.89 2.07
CA GLN A 193 3.34 21.76 1.23
C GLN A 193 3.67 20.28 0.95
N ALA A 194 3.58 19.42 1.98
CA ALA A 194 3.86 18.01 1.87
C ALA A 194 2.86 17.26 0.97
N LEU A 195 1.61 17.74 0.89
CA LEU A 195 0.57 17.16 0.02
C LEU A 195 0.77 17.46 -1.49
N LYS A 196 1.73 18.30 -1.87
CA LYS A 196 2.01 18.62 -3.28
C LYS A 196 3.03 17.65 -3.88
N HIS A 197 2.58 16.41 -4.17
CA HIS A 197 3.46 15.43 -4.81
C HIS A 197 3.71 15.79 -6.29
N PRO A 198 5.00 15.70 -6.78
CA PRO A 198 5.36 16.16 -8.13
C PRO A 198 4.73 15.32 -9.26
N ASN A 199 4.60 14.00 -9.10
CA ASN A 199 4.28 13.09 -10.20
C ASN A 199 2.97 12.30 -9.99
N TRP A 200 2.54 12.08 -8.75
CA TRP A 200 1.42 11.18 -8.42
C TRP A 200 0.28 11.91 -7.71
N SER A 201 -0.95 11.56 -8.07
CA SER A 201 -2.14 11.94 -7.30
C SER A 201 -2.53 10.76 -6.39
N MET A 202 -2.25 10.90 -5.11
CA MET A 202 -2.42 9.85 -4.10
C MET A 202 -3.30 10.32 -2.95
N GLY A 203 -3.75 9.37 -2.11
CA GLY A 203 -4.39 9.69 -0.85
C GLY A 203 -3.46 10.46 0.11
N ALA A 204 -4.04 11.27 0.99
CA ALA A 204 -3.27 12.16 1.88
C ALA A 204 -2.21 11.40 2.71
N LYS A 205 -2.55 10.25 3.31
CA LYS A 205 -1.60 9.44 4.11
C LYS A 205 -0.39 9.03 3.28
N VAL A 206 -0.60 8.44 2.10
CA VAL A 206 0.47 7.97 1.22
C VAL A 206 1.33 9.14 0.72
N THR A 207 0.73 10.31 0.49
CA THR A 207 1.46 11.51 0.07
C THR A 207 2.40 12.01 1.17
N ILE A 208 1.97 12.01 2.44
CA ILE A 208 2.86 12.35 3.57
C ILE A 208 3.94 11.28 3.76
N ASP A 209 3.61 10.00 3.62
CA ASP A 209 4.60 8.92 3.65
C ASP A 209 5.64 9.08 2.53
N SER A 210 5.24 9.50 1.33
CA SER A 210 6.16 9.82 0.24
C SER A 210 7.06 11.01 0.59
N ALA A 211 6.48 12.08 1.15
CA ALA A 211 7.22 13.28 1.55
C ALA A 211 8.31 12.97 2.59
N SER A 212 8.04 12.05 3.52
CA SER A 212 8.96 11.64 4.59
C SER A 212 9.86 10.46 4.21
N MET A 213 9.74 9.90 3.02
CA MET A 213 10.36 8.65 2.57
C MET A 213 9.91 7.40 3.34
N MET A 214 8.93 7.49 4.25
CA MET A 214 8.33 6.33 4.92
C MET A 214 7.67 5.38 3.92
N ASN A 215 7.01 5.93 2.89
CA ASN A 215 6.42 5.10 1.83
C ASN A 215 7.45 4.15 1.22
N LYS A 216 8.64 4.67 0.91
CA LYS A 216 9.73 3.86 0.35
C LYS A 216 10.31 2.87 1.35
N GLY A 217 10.32 3.23 2.63
CA GLY A 217 10.64 2.29 3.71
C GLY A 217 9.64 1.12 3.79
N PHE A 218 8.36 1.40 3.72
CA PHE A 218 7.31 0.36 3.69
C PHE A 218 7.42 -0.52 2.44
N GLU A 219 7.71 0.06 1.32
CA GLU A 219 7.92 -0.67 0.06
C GLU A 219 9.15 -1.58 0.12
N ALA A 220 10.23 -1.17 0.80
CA ALA A 220 11.38 -2.06 1.02
C ALA A 220 11.00 -3.28 1.87
N ILE A 221 10.18 -3.08 2.93
CA ILE A 221 9.66 -4.19 3.75
C ILE A 221 8.72 -5.09 2.92
N GLU A 222 7.85 -4.51 2.12
CA GLU A 222 6.95 -5.25 1.22
C GLU A 222 7.74 -6.08 0.20
N ALA A 223 8.77 -5.50 -0.43
CA ALA A 223 9.63 -6.21 -1.40
C ALA A 223 10.33 -7.42 -0.77
N LYS A 224 10.82 -7.29 0.47
CA LYS A 224 11.40 -8.41 1.23
C LYS A 224 10.44 -9.60 1.29
N TRP A 225 9.17 -9.35 1.58
CA TRP A 225 8.17 -10.41 1.75
C TRP A 225 7.63 -10.95 0.43
N LEU A 226 7.36 -10.09 -0.54
CA LEU A 226 6.83 -10.52 -1.85
C LEU A 226 7.83 -11.35 -2.67
N PHE A 227 9.12 -10.99 -2.59
CA PHE A 227 10.13 -11.59 -3.46
C PHE A 227 11.12 -12.49 -2.71
N GLY A 228 10.94 -12.67 -1.39
CA GLY A 228 11.77 -13.57 -0.58
C GLY A 228 13.25 -13.16 -0.53
N VAL A 229 13.56 -11.88 -0.70
CA VAL A 229 14.93 -11.36 -0.69
C VAL A 229 15.35 -10.89 0.72
N LYS A 230 16.67 -10.89 0.97
CA LYS A 230 17.22 -10.36 2.23
C LYS A 230 17.19 -8.83 2.22
N PRO A 231 17.09 -8.17 3.39
CA PRO A 231 17.17 -6.71 3.48
C PRO A 231 18.40 -6.11 2.76
N SER A 232 19.56 -6.79 2.83
CA SER A 232 20.80 -6.37 2.16
C SER A 232 20.75 -6.41 0.62
N GLN A 233 19.74 -7.07 0.06
CA GLN A 233 19.53 -7.15 -1.39
C GLN A 233 18.56 -6.08 -1.89
N ILE A 234 18.06 -5.19 -1.04
CA ILE A 234 17.14 -4.11 -1.42
C ILE A 234 17.88 -2.78 -1.34
N GLU A 235 18.04 -2.13 -2.47
CA GLU A 235 18.67 -0.82 -2.60
C GLU A 235 17.65 0.19 -3.13
N VAL A 236 17.46 1.30 -2.38
CA VAL A 236 16.59 2.39 -2.81
C VAL A 236 17.39 3.37 -3.66
N LEU A 237 16.81 3.76 -4.79
CA LEU A 237 17.34 4.78 -5.70
C LEU A 237 16.29 5.88 -5.92
N VAL A 238 16.66 7.13 -5.78
CA VAL A 238 15.78 8.25 -6.13
C VAL A 238 15.85 8.47 -7.64
N HIS A 239 14.69 8.35 -8.30
CA HIS A 239 14.49 8.55 -9.74
C HIS A 239 13.35 9.56 -9.96
N PRO A 240 13.67 10.86 -10.08
CA PRO A 240 12.67 11.93 -10.06
C PRO A 240 11.66 11.87 -11.19
N GLN A 241 12.05 11.34 -12.34
CA GLN A 241 11.18 11.24 -13.51
C GLN A 241 10.05 10.20 -13.31
N SER A 242 10.25 9.24 -12.39
CA SER A 242 9.28 8.18 -12.04
C SER A 242 8.77 7.38 -13.25
N VAL A 243 9.59 7.22 -14.30
CA VAL A 243 9.29 6.40 -15.48
C VAL A 243 9.92 5.04 -15.44
N VAL A 244 11.06 4.87 -14.74
CA VAL A 244 11.59 3.56 -14.33
C VAL A 244 10.94 3.23 -12.99
N HIS A 245 10.00 2.27 -13.00
CA HIS A 245 9.23 1.96 -11.80
C HIS A 245 9.97 1.07 -10.80
N SER A 246 10.89 0.24 -11.21
CA SER A 246 11.94 -0.44 -10.44
C SER A 246 12.72 -1.39 -11.34
N MET A 247 13.80 -1.98 -10.79
CA MET A 247 14.73 -2.83 -11.52
C MET A 247 15.14 -4.04 -10.68
N VAL A 248 15.55 -5.10 -11.36
CA VAL A 248 16.15 -6.29 -10.74
C VAL A 248 17.52 -6.52 -11.36
N GLN A 249 18.54 -6.57 -10.51
CA GLN A 249 19.90 -6.97 -10.88
C GLN A 249 20.10 -8.45 -10.57
N PHE A 250 20.58 -9.21 -11.56
CA PHE A 250 20.89 -10.63 -11.43
C PHE A 250 22.37 -10.85 -11.14
N GLN A 251 22.73 -12.05 -10.68
CA GLN A 251 24.11 -12.39 -10.30
C GLN A 251 25.11 -12.35 -11.47
N ASP A 252 24.65 -12.38 -12.70
CA ASP A 252 25.48 -12.21 -13.90
C ASP A 252 25.80 -10.72 -14.21
N GLY A 253 25.30 -9.79 -13.38
CA GLY A 253 25.46 -8.35 -13.53
C GLY A 253 24.44 -7.68 -14.44
N ASN A 254 23.55 -8.44 -15.11
CA ASN A 254 22.50 -7.84 -15.94
C ASN A 254 21.38 -7.23 -15.08
N ILE A 255 20.78 -6.14 -15.58
CA ILE A 255 19.66 -5.46 -14.94
C ILE A 255 18.47 -5.48 -15.88
N LYS A 256 17.31 -5.95 -15.37
CA LYS A 256 16.02 -5.77 -16.03
C LYS A 256 15.24 -4.65 -15.34
N ALA A 257 14.63 -3.78 -16.14
CA ALA A 257 13.82 -2.65 -15.67
C ALA A 257 12.45 -2.66 -16.33
N GLN A 258 11.42 -2.28 -15.57
CA GLN A 258 10.11 -2.01 -16.13
C GLN A 258 9.92 -0.48 -16.19
N LEU A 259 9.53 0.00 -17.37
CA LEU A 259 9.29 1.41 -17.63
C LEU A 259 7.84 1.62 -18.06
N GLY A 260 7.29 2.78 -17.69
CA GLY A 260 5.94 3.20 -18.08
C GLY A 260 5.63 4.62 -17.63
N VAL A 261 4.51 5.16 -18.07
CA VAL A 261 3.99 6.41 -17.52
C VAL A 261 3.51 6.18 -16.08
N PRO A 262 3.52 7.20 -15.20
CA PRO A 262 3.02 7.07 -13.82
C PRO A 262 1.50 7.01 -13.78
N ASP A 263 0.94 5.83 -14.05
CA ASP A 263 -0.50 5.55 -14.08
C ASP A 263 -0.78 4.20 -13.40
N MET A 264 -1.50 4.23 -12.28
CA MET A 264 -1.79 3.04 -11.50
C MET A 264 -2.70 2.03 -12.22
N ARG A 265 -3.40 2.43 -13.27
CA ARG A 265 -4.19 1.48 -14.07
C ARG A 265 -3.31 0.44 -14.77
N LEU A 266 -2.05 0.75 -15.05
CA LEU A 266 -1.10 -0.20 -15.65
C LEU A 266 -0.82 -1.40 -14.71
N PRO A 267 -0.33 -1.21 -13.47
CA PRO A 267 -0.10 -2.33 -12.55
C PRO A 267 -1.40 -2.99 -12.10
N ILE A 268 -2.50 -2.25 -11.93
CA ILE A 268 -3.82 -2.82 -11.63
C ILE A 268 -4.26 -3.77 -12.74
N GLN A 269 -4.22 -3.33 -14.00
CA GLN A 269 -4.58 -4.17 -15.14
C GLN A 269 -3.71 -5.41 -15.19
N TYR A 270 -2.39 -5.26 -15.03
CA TYR A 270 -1.48 -6.40 -15.07
C TYR A 270 -1.77 -7.42 -13.97
N ALA A 271 -2.02 -6.96 -12.74
CA ALA A 271 -2.39 -7.86 -11.63
C ALA A 271 -3.71 -8.62 -11.92
N LEU A 272 -4.72 -7.96 -12.50
CA LEU A 272 -6.01 -8.59 -12.77
C LEU A 272 -5.98 -9.54 -14.00
N THR A 273 -5.13 -9.25 -14.99
CA THR A 273 -5.06 -10.04 -16.23
C THR A 273 -3.95 -11.07 -16.26
N TYR A 274 -3.01 -11.02 -15.32
CA TYR A 274 -1.87 -11.94 -15.28
C TYR A 274 -2.29 -13.40 -15.54
N PRO A 275 -1.56 -14.14 -16.39
CA PRO A 275 -0.27 -13.80 -17.05
C PRO A 275 -0.40 -13.03 -18.38
N GLU A 276 -1.61 -12.68 -18.82
CA GLU A 276 -1.85 -12.02 -20.09
C GLU A 276 -1.53 -10.52 -20.05
N ARG A 277 -1.08 -9.96 -21.19
CA ARG A 277 -1.02 -8.52 -21.43
C ARG A 277 -2.12 -8.13 -22.38
N VAL A 278 -3.14 -7.46 -21.86
CA VAL A 278 -4.29 -7.01 -22.63
C VAL A 278 -4.12 -5.58 -23.13
N HIS A 279 -4.83 -5.22 -24.18
CA HIS A 279 -4.84 -3.85 -24.70
C HIS A 279 -5.29 -2.85 -23.64
N SER A 280 -4.74 -1.65 -23.67
CA SER A 280 -5.18 -0.52 -22.86
C SER A 280 -5.07 0.80 -23.64
N GLU A 281 -5.95 1.74 -23.36
CA GLU A 281 -5.94 3.11 -23.90
C GLU A 281 -5.08 4.07 -23.05
N ILE A 282 -4.31 3.53 -22.11
CA ILE A 282 -3.38 4.33 -21.28
C ILE A 282 -2.26 4.88 -22.17
N LEU A 283 -1.85 6.11 -21.89
CA LEU A 283 -0.77 6.77 -22.62
C LEU A 283 0.50 5.89 -22.66
N ARG A 284 1.22 5.96 -23.77
CA ARG A 284 2.51 5.28 -23.92
C ARG A 284 3.63 6.19 -23.46
N LEU A 285 4.69 5.60 -22.89
CA LEU A 285 5.90 6.35 -22.56
C LEU A 285 6.54 6.84 -23.85
N ASP A 286 6.84 8.14 -23.89
CA ASP A 286 7.54 8.80 -24.98
C ASP A 286 8.93 9.26 -24.52
N PHE A 287 9.97 8.64 -25.05
CA PHE A 287 11.35 9.00 -24.74
C PHE A 287 11.77 10.39 -25.28
N GLY A 288 10.99 10.97 -26.20
CA GLY A 288 11.16 12.37 -26.60
C GLY A 288 10.82 13.37 -25.48
N ILE A 289 9.88 12.97 -24.58
CA ILE A 289 9.50 13.73 -23.37
C ILE A 289 10.49 13.47 -22.22
N TYR A 290 11.02 12.22 -22.14
CA TYR A 290 11.93 11.78 -21.08
C TYR A 290 13.29 11.36 -21.67
N PRO A 291 14.10 12.31 -22.21
CA PRO A 291 15.38 11.98 -22.83
C PRO A 291 16.44 11.55 -21.83
N ASP A 292 16.34 12.03 -20.58
CA ASP A 292 17.29 11.77 -19.51
C ASP A 292 16.63 11.00 -18.36
N LEU A 293 17.26 9.91 -17.92
CA LEU A 293 16.88 9.14 -16.75
C LEU A 293 17.98 9.27 -15.71
N THR A 294 17.66 9.92 -14.58
CA THR A 294 18.64 10.22 -13.52
C THR A 294 18.35 9.43 -12.26
N PHE A 295 19.43 9.04 -11.56
CA PHE A 295 19.35 8.28 -10.33
C PHE A 295 20.26 8.87 -9.26
N GLU A 296 19.76 8.97 -8.02
CA GLU A 296 20.47 9.54 -6.88
C GLU A 296 20.35 8.56 -5.69
N LYS A 297 21.29 8.62 -4.77
CA LYS A 297 21.17 7.92 -3.48
C LYS A 297 20.18 8.67 -2.58
N PRO A 298 19.33 7.95 -1.81
CA PRO A 298 18.46 8.61 -0.85
C PRO A 298 19.26 9.22 0.31
N ASP A 299 18.85 10.38 0.78
CA ASP A 299 19.41 11.02 1.99
C ASP A 299 18.67 10.49 3.24
N VAL A 300 19.20 9.42 3.82
CA VAL A 300 18.63 8.79 5.03
C VAL A 300 18.87 9.62 6.30
N THR A 301 19.79 10.60 6.27
CA THR A 301 20.06 11.48 7.39
C THR A 301 18.98 12.54 7.52
N THR A 302 18.63 13.18 6.43
CA THR A 302 17.56 14.17 6.36
C THR A 302 16.17 13.51 6.46
N PHE A 303 15.98 12.38 5.77
CA PHE A 303 14.72 11.63 5.75
C PHE A 303 14.79 10.40 6.66
N ARG A 304 14.83 10.65 7.98
CA ARG A 304 15.04 9.62 9.02
C ARG A 304 14.04 8.47 8.96
N ASN A 305 12.82 8.69 8.48
CA ASN A 305 11.79 7.65 8.38
C ASN A 305 12.21 6.47 7.51
N LEU A 306 13.00 6.70 6.44
CA LEU A 306 13.58 5.60 5.65
C LEU A 306 14.59 4.78 6.47
N GLY A 307 15.41 5.45 7.28
CA GLY A 307 16.35 4.80 8.19
C GLY A 307 15.63 3.94 9.24
N LEU A 308 14.58 4.48 9.88
CA LEU A 308 13.74 3.75 10.85
C LEU A 308 13.06 2.53 10.22
N ALA A 309 12.61 2.64 8.98
CA ALA A 309 12.03 1.50 8.26
C ALA A 309 13.08 0.41 7.97
N TYR A 310 14.30 0.78 7.59
CA TYR A 310 15.41 -0.19 7.45
C TYR A 310 15.77 -0.86 8.78
N GLU A 311 15.77 -0.11 9.87
CA GLU A 311 15.98 -0.67 11.20
C GLU A 311 14.89 -1.69 11.56
N ALA A 312 13.61 -1.32 11.40
CA ALA A 312 12.48 -2.21 11.64
C ALA A 312 12.54 -3.47 10.75
N MET A 313 12.88 -3.31 9.46
CA MET A 313 13.02 -4.41 8.51
C MET A 313 14.11 -5.41 8.91
N ASN A 314 15.26 -4.90 9.39
CA ASN A 314 16.39 -5.71 9.84
C ASN A 314 16.09 -6.41 11.18
N ARG A 315 15.44 -5.71 12.10
CA ARG A 315 15.03 -6.25 13.40
C ARG A 315 13.98 -7.35 13.26
N GLY A 316 13.03 -7.20 12.32
CA GLY A 316 11.96 -8.17 12.07
C GLY A 316 10.96 -8.26 13.22
N GLY A 317 10.32 -9.42 13.38
CA GLY A 317 9.29 -9.64 14.40
C GLY A 317 8.16 -8.62 14.30
N ASN A 318 7.73 -8.08 15.44
CA ASN A 318 6.69 -7.05 15.50
C ASN A 318 7.21 -5.61 15.25
N ALA A 319 8.52 -5.39 15.04
CA ALA A 319 9.07 -4.04 14.89
C ALA A 319 8.47 -3.26 13.69
N PRO A 320 8.26 -3.85 12.49
CA PRO A 320 7.59 -3.14 11.39
C PRO A 320 6.11 -2.83 11.66
N CYS A 321 5.42 -3.66 12.44
CA CYS A 321 4.05 -3.41 12.90
C CYS A 321 3.99 -2.15 13.78
N VAL A 322 4.91 -2.06 14.74
CA VAL A 322 5.02 -0.89 15.64
C VAL A 322 5.38 0.37 14.87
N LEU A 323 6.32 0.27 13.91
CA LEU A 323 6.66 1.37 13.00
C LEU A 323 5.43 1.90 12.27
N ASN A 324 4.63 0.99 11.68
CA ASN A 324 3.40 1.37 10.97
C ASN A 324 2.38 2.02 11.89
N ALA A 325 2.14 1.45 13.08
CA ALA A 325 1.20 1.98 14.08
C ALA A 325 1.57 3.41 14.50
N ALA A 326 2.84 3.65 14.82
CA ALA A 326 3.35 4.97 15.18
C ALA A 326 3.24 5.96 14.00
N ASN A 327 3.62 5.53 12.80
CA ASN A 327 3.55 6.37 11.61
C ASN A 327 2.11 6.81 11.29
N GLU A 328 1.13 5.92 11.37
CA GLU A 328 -0.28 6.29 11.13
C GLU A 328 -0.78 7.36 12.11
N ILE A 329 -0.39 7.28 13.38
CA ILE A 329 -0.73 8.29 14.38
C ILE A 329 -0.05 9.63 14.07
N MET A 330 1.24 9.60 13.73
CA MET A 330 2.01 10.81 13.44
C MET A 330 1.58 11.50 12.15
N VAL A 331 1.29 10.73 11.11
CA VAL A 331 0.75 11.28 9.86
C VAL A 331 -0.61 11.93 10.08
N ALA A 332 -1.48 11.30 10.89
CA ALA A 332 -2.78 11.88 11.23
C ALA A 332 -2.65 13.19 12.03
N ALA A 333 -1.67 13.29 12.92
CA ALA A 333 -1.39 14.52 13.68
C ALA A 333 -0.77 15.61 12.76
N PHE A 334 0.15 15.24 11.87
CA PHE A 334 0.76 16.19 10.94
C PHE A 334 -0.26 16.77 9.94
N LEU A 335 -1.17 15.96 9.44
CA LEU A 335 -2.25 16.42 8.56
C LEU A 335 -3.20 17.44 9.21
N LYS A 336 -3.21 17.52 10.56
CA LYS A 336 -3.94 18.51 11.33
C LYS A 336 -3.07 19.67 11.83
N ASP A 337 -1.82 19.74 11.36
CA ASP A 337 -0.81 20.70 11.81
C ASP A 337 -0.57 20.66 13.34
N GLU A 338 -0.75 19.49 13.97
CA GLU A 338 -0.57 19.28 15.41
C GLU A 338 0.87 18.93 15.81
N ILE A 339 1.69 18.48 14.86
CA ILE A 339 3.11 18.13 15.03
C ILE A 339 3.93 18.63 13.84
N SER A 340 5.20 18.99 14.04
CA SER A 340 6.10 19.35 12.94
C SER A 340 6.55 18.12 12.15
N PHE A 341 6.93 18.32 10.90
CA PHE A 341 7.36 17.25 9.99
C PHE A 341 8.53 16.42 10.56
N THR A 342 9.54 17.10 11.09
CA THR A 342 10.73 16.44 11.66
C THR A 342 10.45 15.70 12.96
N ALA A 343 9.53 16.21 13.78
CA ALA A 343 9.17 15.60 15.06
C ALA A 343 8.38 14.29 14.89
N MET A 344 7.78 14.03 13.73
CA MET A 344 7.17 12.73 13.46
C MET A 344 8.16 11.58 13.65
N SER A 345 9.38 11.72 13.09
CA SER A 345 10.42 10.70 13.21
C SER A 345 10.85 10.45 14.65
N ASP A 346 10.91 11.51 15.49
CA ASP A 346 11.30 11.39 16.90
C ASP A 346 10.28 10.55 17.69
N VAL A 347 8.98 10.78 17.46
CA VAL A 347 7.91 10.01 18.12
C VAL A 347 7.89 8.57 17.64
N ILE A 348 8.07 8.33 16.34
CA ILE A 348 8.13 6.99 15.76
C ILE A 348 9.29 6.19 16.40
N GLU A 349 10.48 6.75 16.45
CA GLU A 349 11.67 6.13 17.03
C GLU A 349 11.44 5.76 18.50
N ARG A 350 11.00 6.72 19.33
CA ARG A 350 10.71 6.48 20.76
C ARG A 350 9.63 5.40 20.94
N THR A 351 8.65 5.34 20.05
CA THR A 351 7.62 4.30 20.11
C THR A 351 8.22 2.92 19.84
N MET A 352 9.07 2.80 18.81
CA MET A 352 9.76 1.55 18.49
C MET A 352 10.69 1.06 19.60
N GLU A 353 11.28 1.98 20.38
CA GLU A 353 12.11 1.65 21.54
C GLU A 353 11.30 1.13 22.74
N LYS A 354 10.08 1.67 22.94
CA LYS A 354 9.27 1.41 24.15
C LYS A 354 8.36 0.19 24.02
N VAL A 355 7.90 -0.16 22.84
CA VAL A 355 7.06 -1.35 22.66
C VAL A 355 7.91 -2.61 22.79
N SER A 356 7.43 -3.57 23.56
CA SER A 356 8.11 -4.85 23.78
C SER A 356 8.30 -5.60 22.45
N TYR A 357 9.53 -6.06 22.22
CA TYR A 357 9.87 -6.80 21.00
C TYR A 357 9.45 -8.27 21.08
N ILE A 358 8.79 -8.75 20.04
CA ILE A 358 8.35 -10.13 19.87
C ILE A 358 8.95 -10.68 18.58
N VAL A 359 9.77 -11.74 18.70
CA VAL A 359 10.57 -12.30 17.58
C VAL A 359 9.68 -12.99 16.53
N GLN A 360 8.70 -13.77 16.97
CA GLN A 360 7.78 -14.53 16.11
C GLN A 360 6.33 -14.27 16.55
N PRO A 361 5.76 -13.15 16.14
CA PRO A 361 4.41 -12.79 16.55
C PRO A 361 3.33 -13.71 15.94
N THR A 362 2.31 -14.01 16.74
CA THR A 362 1.03 -14.53 16.26
C THR A 362 0.15 -13.40 15.72
N LEU A 363 -1.02 -13.70 15.17
CA LEU A 363 -1.98 -12.67 14.78
C LEU A 363 -2.41 -11.80 15.97
N GLU A 364 -2.66 -12.43 17.10
CA GLU A 364 -3.02 -11.77 18.37
C GLU A 364 -1.90 -10.84 18.85
N ASP A 365 -0.64 -11.27 18.71
CA ASP A 365 0.53 -10.45 19.04
C ASP A 365 0.66 -9.22 18.11
N TYR A 366 0.37 -9.37 16.81
CA TYR A 366 0.35 -8.25 15.88
C TYR A 366 -0.78 -7.26 16.21
N ILE A 367 -1.97 -7.75 16.55
CA ILE A 367 -3.09 -6.91 17.01
C ILE A 367 -2.71 -6.14 18.28
N ALA A 368 -2.14 -6.82 19.26
CA ALA A 368 -1.70 -6.21 20.51
C ALA A 368 -0.57 -5.19 20.28
N SER A 369 0.41 -5.52 19.43
CA SER A 369 1.53 -4.62 19.08
C SER A 369 1.07 -3.36 18.35
N ASP A 370 0.10 -3.46 17.43
CA ASP A 370 -0.50 -2.28 16.77
C ASP A 370 -1.21 -1.39 17.79
N GLN A 371 -2.03 -1.97 18.66
CA GLN A 371 -2.75 -1.22 19.70
C GLN A 371 -1.81 -0.52 20.66
N GLU A 372 -0.79 -1.23 21.15
CA GLU A 372 0.21 -0.70 22.06
C GLU A 372 1.08 0.38 21.38
N GLY A 373 1.51 0.13 20.13
CA GLY A 373 2.23 1.12 19.33
C GLY A 373 1.45 2.42 19.16
N ARG A 374 0.16 2.33 18.85
CA ARG A 374 -0.73 3.50 18.74
C ARG A 374 -0.90 4.23 20.07
N ARG A 375 -1.02 3.49 21.17
CA ARG A 375 -1.13 4.07 22.53
C ARG A 375 0.13 4.83 22.89
N ILE A 376 1.29 4.20 22.77
CA ILE A 376 2.59 4.81 23.09
C ILE A 376 2.88 6.01 22.17
N ALA A 377 2.61 5.90 20.87
CA ALA A 377 2.80 7.03 19.95
C ALA A 377 1.98 8.25 20.36
N LYS A 378 0.73 8.07 20.82
CA LYS A 378 -0.09 9.17 21.34
C LYS A 378 0.49 9.76 22.61
N GLU A 379 0.99 8.94 23.53
CA GLU A 379 1.62 9.39 24.78
C GLU A 379 2.91 10.19 24.51
N GLU A 380 3.79 9.68 23.63
CA GLU A 380 5.01 10.38 23.24
C GLU A 380 4.72 11.71 22.54
N PHE A 381 3.70 11.74 21.69
CA PHE A 381 3.24 12.97 21.05
C PHE A 381 2.75 14.00 22.09
N LEU A 382 1.96 13.60 23.09
CA LEU A 382 1.49 14.49 24.16
C LEU A 382 2.65 14.98 25.04
N ASN A 383 3.62 14.10 25.37
CA ASN A 383 4.82 14.47 26.09
C ASN A 383 5.64 15.53 25.34
N LEU A 384 5.79 15.37 24.03
CA LEU A 384 6.50 16.32 23.19
C LEU A 384 5.80 17.71 23.18
N LYS A 385 4.47 17.73 23.07
CA LYS A 385 3.69 18.99 23.15
C LYS A 385 3.83 19.71 24.48
N SER A 386 3.99 19.01 25.59
CA SER A 386 4.14 19.62 26.92
C SER A 386 5.53 20.23 27.16
N GLN A 387 6.51 19.97 26.28
CA GLN A 387 7.88 20.48 26.37
C GLN A 387 8.13 21.70 25.47
N ILE A 388 7.17 22.03 24.59
CA ILE A 388 7.15 23.22 23.72
C ILE A 388 6.29 24.32 24.33
#